data_7f6a88075ca3422d5d4117130296fb61
#
_entry.id   7f6a88075ca3422d5d4117130296fb61
#
_cell.length_a   1.000
_cell.length_b   1.000
_cell.length_c   1.000
_cell.angle_alpha   90.00
_cell.angle_beta   90.00
_cell.angle_gamma   90.00
#
_symmetry.space_group_name_H-M   'P 1'
#
loop_
_entity.id
_entity.type
_entity.pdbx_description
1 polymer ?
#
loop_
_entity_poly.entity_id
_entity_poly.type
_entity_poly.pdbx_seq_one_letter_code
_entity_poly.pdbx_strand_id
1 'polypeptide(L)'
;MDLTPRYNKPMTFSKNSPPSFTSVGICMVATNKYIEFWKKCALDLEINAFTEFESVTIHLFTNHDSAAQSWAANNLKRIKLITHKIDGYGWPEATLFRYKFINNARDRFGEDLLMYLDSDMEITDKFGAELIPGSWINGLAFVAHPGFTRNSGAKLLLDFLKYPRLLRPYLNKFRDGARGIGTWENSKASKAFVAPTKRRRYVHGAIWFGVREPFLKMCSELDKNVDNDYEKNIIAKWHDESHLNWFYANKSGTVLSNRYSGYKPYKYLETFKPVIYTVEKNSVELRSTNNV
;
A
#
# COMPACT_ATOMS: atom_id res chain seq x y z
N MET A 1 -9.11 -1.15 -37.45
CA MET A 1 -9.47 -0.46 -36.19
C MET A 1 -8.48 -0.93 -35.15
N ASP A 2 -7.57 -0.04 -34.77
CA ASP A 2 -6.48 -0.32 -33.83
C ASP A 2 -7.05 -0.32 -32.40
N LEU A 3 -7.18 -1.51 -31.80
CA LEU A 3 -7.70 -1.74 -30.46
C LEU A 3 -6.57 -1.82 -29.40
N THR A 4 -5.43 -1.20 -29.66
CA THR A 4 -4.40 -1.09 -28.61
C THR A 4 -4.89 -0.15 -27.51
N PRO A 5 -4.94 -0.62 -26.24
CA PRO A 5 -5.36 0.22 -25.13
C PRO A 5 -4.37 1.38 -24.96
N ARG A 6 -4.87 2.62 -24.94
CA ARG A 6 -4.11 3.86 -24.77
C ARG A 6 -3.42 4.03 -23.39
N TYR A 7 -3.08 2.92 -22.74
CA TYR A 7 -2.55 2.90 -21.36
C TYR A 7 -1.02 2.85 -21.25
N ASN A 8 -0.28 2.86 -22.35
CA ASN A 8 1.16 2.66 -22.34
C ASN A 8 2.02 3.90 -22.55
N LYS A 9 1.47 5.10 -22.52
CA LYS A 9 2.31 6.31 -22.47
C LYS A 9 2.63 6.60 -20.99
N PRO A 10 3.92 6.60 -20.59
CA PRO A 10 4.30 7.14 -19.29
C PRO A 10 3.81 8.58 -19.23
N MET A 11 3.21 9.01 -18.10
CA MET A 11 3.04 10.43 -17.83
C MET A 11 4.45 11.04 -17.79
N THR A 12 4.87 11.65 -18.85
CA THR A 12 6.09 12.44 -18.88
C THR A 12 5.72 13.86 -18.51
N PHE A 13 6.10 14.26 -17.30
CA PHE A 13 6.11 15.69 -16.98
C PHE A 13 7.20 16.37 -17.81
N SER A 14 6.90 17.56 -18.33
CA SER A 14 7.90 18.39 -18.99
C SER A 14 9.10 18.56 -18.04
N LYS A 15 10.32 18.39 -18.55
CA LYS A 15 11.56 18.62 -17.77
C LYS A 15 11.69 20.04 -17.21
N ASN A 16 10.86 20.97 -17.68
CA ASN A 16 10.95 22.38 -17.35
C ASN A 16 10.06 22.84 -16.19
N SER A 17 9.10 22.03 -15.74
CA SER A 17 8.32 22.29 -14.51
C SER A 17 7.59 20.99 -14.13
N PRO A 18 8.05 20.24 -13.12
CA PRO A 18 7.21 19.21 -12.55
C PRO A 18 5.90 19.86 -12.08
N PRO A 19 4.73 19.20 -12.23
CA PRO A 19 3.50 19.73 -11.65
C PRO A 19 3.77 19.96 -10.16
N SER A 20 3.49 21.15 -9.67
CA SER A 20 3.57 21.47 -8.25
C SER A 20 2.38 20.80 -7.58
N PHE A 21 2.57 19.58 -7.09
CA PHE A 21 1.61 18.97 -6.18
C PHE A 21 1.73 19.69 -4.84
N THR A 22 0.63 20.23 -4.35
CA THR A 22 0.59 21.03 -3.11
C THR A 22 -0.22 20.35 -2.02
N SER A 23 -0.98 19.32 -2.37
CA SER A 23 -1.91 18.64 -1.46
C SER A 23 -1.83 17.11 -1.54
N VAL A 24 -1.94 16.48 -0.36
CA VAL A 24 -1.90 15.02 -0.22
C VAL A 24 -3.05 14.54 0.65
N GLY A 25 -3.84 13.58 0.14
CA GLY A 25 -4.82 12.82 0.89
C GLY A 25 -4.26 11.45 1.29
N ILE A 26 -4.28 11.12 2.59
CA ILE A 26 -3.81 9.83 3.12
C ILE A 26 -5.04 9.00 3.50
N CYS A 27 -5.35 7.97 2.72
CA CYS A 27 -6.43 7.03 2.97
C CYS A 27 -5.99 5.97 3.98
N MET A 28 -6.73 5.80 5.05
CA MET A 28 -6.45 4.83 6.11
C MET A 28 -7.73 4.10 6.53
N VAL A 29 -7.64 2.81 6.80
CA VAL A 29 -8.75 2.03 7.37
C VAL A 29 -8.40 1.67 8.82
N ALA A 30 -9.27 2.04 9.77
CA ALA A 30 -9.09 1.67 11.17
C ALA A 30 -10.46 1.38 11.81
N THR A 31 -10.81 0.10 11.87
CA THR A 31 -12.03 -0.39 12.53
C THR A 31 -11.69 -1.01 13.87
N ASN A 32 -12.65 -1.02 14.79
CA ASN A 32 -12.56 -1.69 16.08
C ASN A 32 -11.27 -1.26 16.85
N LYS A 33 -10.50 -2.19 17.34
CA LYS A 33 -9.25 -1.92 18.10
C LYS A 33 -8.15 -1.24 17.26
N TYR A 34 -8.23 -1.27 15.92
CA TYR A 34 -7.25 -0.62 15.07
C TYR A 34 -7.26 0.90 15.17
N ILE A 35 -8.32 1.50 15.74
CA ILE A 35 -8.37 2.93 16.03
C ILE A 35 -7.21 3.40 16.93
N GLU A 36 -6.73 2.55 17.85
CA GLU A 36 -5.61 2.90 18.73
C GLU A 36 -4.26 2.90 18.00
N PHE A 37 -4.09 2.02 17.01
CA PHE A 37 -2.91 2.08 16.12
C PHE A 37 -2.95 3.34 15.25
N TRP A 38 -4.13 3.63 14.69
CA TRP A 38 -4.32 4.84 13.89
C TRP A 38 -3.96 6.12 14.66
N LYS A 39 -4.36 6.25 15.93
CA LYS A 39 -4.02 7.44 16.75
C LYS A 39 -2.51 7.65 16.84
N LYS A 40 -1.74 6.57 17.07
CA LYS A 40 -0.28 6.63 17.12
C LYS A 40 0.32 7.00 15.76
N CYS A 41 -0.13 6.33 14.71
CA CYS A 41 0.31 6.60 13.34
C CYS A 41 -0.01 8.06 12.93
N ALA A 42 -1.19 8.58 13.29
CA ALA A 42 -1.59 9.95 13.00
C ALA A 42 -0.70 10.99 13.68
N LEU A 43 -0.25 10.75 14.91
CA LEU A 43 0.74 11.62 15.59
C LEU A 43 2.10 11.59 14.88
N ASP A 44 2.54 10.42 14.45
CA ASP A 44 3.79 10.30 13.69
C ASP A 44 3.68 11.03 12.34
N LEU A 45 2.53 10.91 11.64
CA LEU A 45 2.24 11.62 10.40
C LEU A 45 2.21 13.14 10.61
N GLU A 46 1.61 13.61 11.69
CA GLU A 46 1.55 15.03 12.04
C GLU A 46 2.94 15.66 12.09
N ILE A 47 3.93 14.91 12.59
CA ILE A 47 5.31 15.39 12.77
C ILE A 47 6.14 15.20 11.50
N ASN A 48 5.98 14.08 10.79
CA ASN A 48 6.98 13.60 9.84
C ASN A 48 6.51 13.60 8.38
N ALA A 49 5.20 13.59 8.09
CA ALA A 49 4.73 13.37 6.73
C ALA A 49 4.46 14.68 5.98
N PHE A 50 5.02 14.83 4.78
CA PHE A 50 4.70 15.89 3.81
C PHE A 50 4.69 17.29 4.42
N THR A 51 5.70 17.60 5.26
CA THR A 51 5.77 18.88 6.00
C THR A 51 5.97 20.09 5.11
N GLU A 52 6.39 19.89 3.87
CA GLU A 52 6.59 20.90 2.84
C GLU A 52 5.35 21.14 1.96
N PHE A 53 4.27 20.36 2.14
CA PHE A 53 3.03 20.52 1.38
C PHE A 53 2.11 21.56 2.04
N GLU A 54 1.33 22.28 1.21
CA GLU A 54 0.37 23.28 1.69
C GLU A 54 -0.77 22.64 2.50
N SER A 55 -1.21 21.43 2.10
CA SER A 55 -2.24 20.71 2.84
C SER A 55 -2.02 19.21 2.85
N VAL A 56 -2.27 18.61 4.01
CA VAL A 56 -2.29 17.16 4.21
C VAL A 56 -3.60 16.78 4.88
N THR A 57 -4.33 15.85 4.29
CA THR A 57 -5.63 15.38 4.80
C THR A 57 -5.54 13.88 5.08
N ILE A 58 -5.92 13.43 6.27
CA ILE A 58 -6.19 12.01 6.54
C ILE A 58 -7.66 11.74 6.21
N HIS A 59 -7.91 10.80 5.31
CA HIS A 59 -9.21 10.21 5.02
C HIS A 59 -9.33 8.88 5.77
N LEU A 60 -9.96 8.90 6.93
CA LEU A 60 -10.09 7.76 7.81
C LEU A 60 -11.42 7.03 7.61
N PHE A 61 -11.35 5.77 7.17
CA PHE A 61 -12.49 4.87 7.09
C PHE A 61 -12.63 4.09 8.40
N THR A 62 -13.69 4.36 9.16
CA THR A 62 -13.80 3.88 10.55
C THR A 62 -15.26 3.73 11.01
N ASN A 63 -15.48 2.86 11.98
CA ASN A 63 -16.72 2.78 12.75
C ASN A 63 -16.69 3.65 14.03
N HIS A 64 -15.59 4.41 14.26
CA HIS A 64 -15.38 5.29 15.41
C HIS A 64 -15.39 6.78 15.03
N ASP A 65 -16.27 7.18 14.12
CA ASP A 65 -16.30 8.50 13.49
C ASP A 65 -16.19 9.67 14.50
N SER A 66 -17.17 9.81 15.40
CA SER A 66 -17.19 10.93 16.37
C SER A 66 -16.00 10.94 17.34
N ALA A 67 -15.57 9.74 17.77
CA ALA A 67 -14.43 9.62 18.67
C ALA A 67 -13.12 9.99 17.96
N ALA A 68 -12.96 9.60 16.69
CA ALA A 68 -11.79 9.98 15.91
C ALA A 68 -11.74 11.49 15.65
N GLN A 69 -12.85 12.13 15.31
CA GLN A 69 -12.94 13.57 15.11
C GLN A 69 -12.60 14.34 16.38
N SER A 70 -13.21 13.96 17.53
CA SER A 70 -12.93 14.61 18.84
C SER A 70 -11.47 14.46 19.23
N TRP A 71 -10.89 13.27 19.01
CA TRP A 71 -9.48 13.04 19.31
C TRP A 71 -8.57 13.88 18.39
N ALA A 72 -8.84 13.92 17.08
CA ALA A 72 -8.03 14.68 16.12
C ALA A 72 -8.06 16.18 16.39
N ALA A 73 -9.21 16.74 16.75
CA ALA A 73 -9.35 18.16 17.11
C ALA A 73 -8.42 18.59 18.24
N ASN A 74 -8.08 17.68 19.16
CA ASN A 74 -7.20 17.95 20.29
C ASN A 74 -5.72 17.64 20.03
N ASN A 75 -5.41 16.81 19.02
CA ASN A 75 -4.08 16.24 18.84
C ASN A 75 -3.41 16.60 17.50
N LEU A 76 -4.18 16.87 16.45
CA LEU A 76 -3.66 17.24 15.13
C LEU A 76 -3.82 18.76 14.92
N LYS A 77 -2.75 19.42 14.47
CA LYS A 77 -2.73 20.88 14.24
C LYS A 77 -2.58 21.20 12.75
N ARG A 78 -1.75 20.43 12.06
CA ARG A 78 -1.38 20.61 10.66
C ARG A 78 -2.22 19.74 9.74
N ILE A 79 -2.43 18.48 10.14
CA ILE A 79 -3.15 17.52 9.33
C ILE A 79 -4.65 17.62 9.58
N LYS A 80 -5.42 17.79 8.51
CA LYS A 80 -6.88 17.75 8.55
C LYS A 80 -7.37 16.31 8.61
N LEU A 81 -8.37 16.02 9.42
CA LEU A 81 -9.06 14.74 9.42
C LEU A 81 -10.43 14.85 8.73
N ILE A 82 -10.68 13.95 7.79
CA ILE A 82 -12.00 13.67 7.21
C ILE A 82 -12.31 12.20 7.50
N THR A 83 -13.40 11.95 8.20
CA THR A 83 -13.85 10.60 8.50
C THR A 83 -14.88 10.13 7.46
N HIS A 84 -14.83 8.84 7.16
CA HIS A 84 -15.79 8.13 6.33
C HIS A 84 -16.35 6.98 7.17
N LYS A 85 -17.61 7.09 7.57
CA LYS A 85 -18.24 6.06 8.37
C LYS A 85 -18.38 4.77 7.56
N ILE A 86 -17.86 3.68 8.12
CA ILE A 86 -18.03 2.31 7.63
C ILE A 86 -18.45 1.42 8.80
N ASP A 87 -18.87 0.20 8.50
CA ASP A 87 -19.19 -0.79 9.54
C ASP A 87 -17.91 -1.27 10.24
N GLY A 88 -18.08 -1.90 11.40
CA GLY A 88 -16.99 -2.46 12.19
C GLY A 88 -16.46 -3.77 11.60
N TYR A 89 -15.99 -3.71 10.34
CA TYR A 89 -15.43 -4.88 9.68
C TYR A 89 -14.26 -5.47 10.45
N GLY A 90 -14.25 -6.80 10.56
CA GLY A 90 -13.12 -7.57 11.04
C GLY A 90 -12.14 -7.94 9.92
N TRP A 91 -11.18 -8.78 10.27
CA TRP A 91 -10.31 -9.42 9.28
C TRP A 91 -11.04 -10.65 8.69
N PRO A 92 -11.04 -10.91 7.36
CA PRO A 92 -10.22 -10.20 6.34
C PRO A 92 -10.91 -9.00 5.68
N GLU A 93 -12.18 -8.75 5.91
CA GLU A 93 -13.01 -7.78 5.17
C GLU A 93 -12.48 -6.34 5.31
N ALA A 94 -12.01 -5.94 6.49
CA ALA A 94 -11.44 -4.60 6.71
C ALA A 94 -10.26 -4.30 5.77
N THR A 95 -9.45 -5.32 5.42
CA THR A 95 -8.35 -5.18 4.47
C THR A 95 -8.82 -5.38 3.03
N LEU A 96 -9.66 -6.40 2.80
CA LEU A 96 -10.12 -6.78 1.47
C LEU A 96 -10.92 -5.67 0.79
N PHE A 97 -11.79 -4.96 1.54
CA PHE A 97 -12.70 -3.95 1.00
C PHE A 97 -12.13 -2.52 1.01
N ARG A 98 -10.83 -2.32 1.28
CA ARG A 98 -10.23 -0.97 1.27
C ARG A 98 -10.42 -0.22 -0.05
N TYR A 99 -10.37 -0.92 -1.18
CA TYR A 99 -10.61 -0.34 -2.50
C TYR A 99 -12.07 0.12 -2.67
N LYS A 100 -13.02 -0.66 -2.16
CA LYS A 100 -14.46 -0.32 -2.12
C LYS A 100 -14.71 0.92 -1.28
N PHE A 101 -14.11 1.00 -0.09
CA PHE A 101 -14.26 2.17 0.78
C PHE A 101 -13.76 3.43 0.09
N ILE A 102 -12.57 3.39 -0.51
CA ILE A 102 -12.01 4.51 -1.26
C ILE A 102 -12.88 4.84 -2.48
N ASN A 103 -13.31 3.85 -3.25
CA ASN A 103 -14.13 4.06 -4.43
C ASN A 103 -15.48 4.70 -4.11
N ASN A 104 -16.13 4.30 -3.02
CA ASN A 104 -17.38 4.88 -2.54
C ASN A 104 -17.25 6.34 -2.07
N ALA A 105 -16.06 6.73 -1.62
CA ALA A 105 -15.77 8.08 -1.18
C ALA A 105 -15.11 8.96 -2.27
N ARG A 106 -15.04 8.50 -3.52
CA ARG A 106 -14.26 9.13 -4.59
C ARG A 106 -14.52 10.62 -4.78
N ASP A 107 -15.76 11.06 -4.63
CA ASP A 107 -16.15 12.47 -4.82
C ASP A 107 -15.78 13.36 -3.62
N ARG A 108 -15.20 12.78 -2.57
CA ARG A 108 -14.75 13.48 -1.37
C ARG A 108 -13.26 13.82 -1.41
N PHE A 109 -12.53 13.33 -2.41
CA PHE A 109 -11.09 13.58 -2.57
C PHE A 109 -10.86 14.80 -3.46
N GLY A 110 -10.25 15.84 -2.89
CA GLY A 110 -9.87 17.07 -3.58
C GLY A 110 -8.36 17.21 -3.80
N GLU A 111 -7.57 16.39 -3.14
CA GLU A 111 -6.12 16.48 -3.11
C GLU A 111 -5.48 16.07 -4.45
N ASP A 112 -4.30 16.61 -4.76
CA ASP A 112 -3.56 16.31 -6.00
C ASP A 112 -3.04 14.89 -6.02
N LEU A 113 -2.54 14.44 -4.87
CA LEU A 113 -2.00 13.11 -4.63
C LEU A 113 -2.85 12.36 -3.61
N LEU A 114 -3.02 11.08 -3.83
CA LEU A 114 -3.62 10.18 -2.86
C LEU A 114 -2.63 9.08 -2.48
N MET A 115 -2.55 8.80 -1.21
CA MET A 115 -1.73 7.74 -0.61
C MET A 115 -2.63 6.80 0.18
N TYR A 116 -2.45 5.51 0.06
CA TYR A 116 -2.97 4.55 1.01
C TYR A 116 -1.86 4.19 2.01
N LEU A 117 -2.21 4.17 3.29
CA LEU A 117 -1.31 3.76 4.37
C LEU A 117 -2.10 2.94 5.39
N ASP A 118 -1.60 1.76 5.75
CA ASP A 118 -2.19 0.98 6.85
C ASP A 118 -2.11 1.77 8.17
N SER A 119 -3.12 1.61 9.00
CA SER A 119 -3.22 2.33 10.27
C SER A 119 -2.23 1.86 11.35
N ASP A 120 -1.63 0.71 11.17
CA ASP A 120 -0.67 0.09 12.08
C ASP A 120 0.79 0.32 11.67
N MET A 121 1.08 1.51 11.12
CA MET A 121 2.42 1.92 10.75
C MET A 121 3.03 2.86 11.80
N GLU A 122 4.34 2.76 11.98
CA GLU A 122 5.20 3.64 12.77
C GLU A 122 6.09 4.45 11.84
N ILE A 123 6.08 5.78 11.95
CA ILE A 123 6.91 6.65 11.12
C ILE A 123 8.06 7.20 11.97
N THR A 124 9.30 6.82 11.64
CA THR A 124 10.49 7.10 12.45
C THR A 124 11.34 8.24 11.93
N ASP A 125 11.04 8.77 10.75
CA ASP A 125 11.78 9.87 10.14
C ASP A 125 10.89 10.59 9.11
N LYS A 126 11.31 11.78 8.68
CA LYS A 126 10.58 12.60 7.70
C LYS A 126 10.51 11.92 6.34
N PHE A 127 9.38 12.10 5.69
CA PHE A 127 9.17 11.75 4.28
C PHE A 127 8.17 12.73 3.63
N GLY A 128 8.29 12.89 2.32
CA GLY A 128 7.44 13.84 1.60
C GLY A 128 7.73 13.87 0.10
N ALA A 129 8.15 15.00 -0.42
CA ALA A 129 8.35 15.23 -1.85
C ALA A 129 9.29 14.24 -2.52
N GLU A 130 10.22 13.62 -1.80
CA GLU A 130 11.10 12.59 -2.34
C GLU A 130 10.38 11.29 -2.74
N LEU A 131 9.13 11.08 -2.28
CA LEU A 131 8.27 10.01 -2.74
C LEU A 131 7.75 10.23 -4.15
N ILE A 132 7.74 11.49 -4.60
CA ILE A 132 7.22 11.88 -5.90
C ILE A 132 8.31 11.60 -6.93
N PRO A 133 8.17 10.55 -7.75
CA PRO A 133 9.18 10.25 -8.74
C PRO A 133 9.24 11.35 -9.80
N GLY A 134 10.42 11.63 -10.34
CA GLY A 134 10.63 12.60 -11.44
C GLY A 134 9.88 12.19 -12.73
N SER A 135 9.50 10.92 -12.84
CA SER A 135 8.60 10.42 -13.88
C SER A 135 7.66 9.37 -13.29
N TRP A 136 6.36 9.51 -13.56
CA TRP A 136 5.35 8.56 -13.12
C TRP A 136 5.03 7.56 -14.20
N ILE A 137 5.11 6.27 -13.89
CA ILE A 137 4.55 5.23 -14.74
C ILE A 137 3.07 5.10 -14.40
N ASN A 138 2.20 5.49 -15.34
CA ASN A 138 0.74 5.50 -15.17
C ASN A 138 0.22 6.35 -14.00
N GLY A 139 1.01 7.32 -13.53
CA GLY A 139 0.64 8.17 -12.40
C GLY A 139 0.57 7.46 -11.04
N LEU A 140 1.18 6.26 -10.93
CA LEU A 140 1.10 5.41 -9.74
C LEU A 140 2.48 5.05 -9.23
N ALA A 141 2.61 4.94 -7.92
CA ALA A 141 3.78 4.43 -7.23
C ALA A 141 3.42 3.38 -6.18
N PHE A 142 4.23 2.37 -6.12
CA PHE A 142 4.16 1.25 -5.19
C PHE A 142 5.46 1.17 -4.40
N VAL A 143 5.44 0.52 -3.25
CA VAL A 143 6.64 0.30 -2.44
C VAL A 143 7.04 -1.17 -2.49
N ALA A 144 8.32 -1.45 -2.68
CA ALA A 144 8.83 -2.81 -2.69
C ALA A 144 8.59 -3.50 -1.34
N HIS A 145 8.01 -4.71 -1.37
CA HIS A 145 7.69 -5.45 -0.15
C HIS A 145 8.97 -5.84 0.63
N PRO A 146 9.07 -5.53 1.94
CA PRO A 146 10.29 -5.72 2.73
C PRO A 146 10.75 -7.18 2.79
N GLY A 147 9.82 -8.13 2.85
CA GLY A 147 10.12 -9.57 2.89
C GLY A 147 10.67 -10.14 1.58
N PHE A 148 10.52 -9.44 0.44
CA PHE A 148 10.90 -9.93 -0.89
C PHE A 148 11.95 -9.07 -1.60
N THR A 149 12.40 -8.00 -0.97
CA THR A 149 13.53 -7.18 -1.48
C THR A 149 14.85 -7.89 -1.18
N ARG A 150 15.76 -7.90 -2.16
CA ARG A 150 17.07 -8.56 -2.07
C ARG A 150 18.16 -7.66 -2.65
N ASN A 151 19.34 -7.77 -2.10
CA ASN A 151 20.54 -7.27 -2.72
C ASN A 151 20.86 -8.02 -4.02
N SER A 152 21.81 -7.56 -4.78
CA SER A 152 22.29 -8.18 -6.02
C SER A 152 23.80 -8.38 -5.98
N GLY A 153 24.33 -9.23 -6.87
CA GLY A 153 25.76 -9.46 -7.00
C GLY A 153 26.41 -10.01 -5.72
N ALA A 154 27.59 -9.50 -5.38
CA ALA A 154 28.37 -9.97 -4.23
C ALA A 154 27.63 -9.79 -2.89
N LYS A 155 26.85 -8.72 -2.73
CA LYS A 155 26.03 -8.51 -1.53
C LYS A 155 25.00 -9.61 -1.34
N LEU A 156 24.37 -10.09 -2.42
CA LEU A 156 23.41 -11.19 -2.35
C LEU A 156 24.08 -12.50 -1.91
N LEU A 157 25.30 -12.77 -2.41
CA LEU A 157 26.07 -13.93 -1.98
C LEU A 157 26.41 -13.86 -0.49
N LEU A 158 26.83 -12.71 0.00
CA LEU A 158 27.08 -12.49 1.44
C LEU A 158 25.80 -12.65 2.26
N ASP A 159 24.66 -12.20 1.75
CA ASP A 159 23.35 -12.42 2.41
C ASP A 159 23.03 -13.90 2.55
N PHE A 160 23.29 -14.73 1.54
CA PHE A 160 23.07 -16.18 1.61
C PHE A 160 24.02 -16.85 2.62
N LEU A 161 25.28 -16.42 2.68
CA LEU A 161 26.21 -16.91 3.67
C LEU A 161 25.79 -16.56 5.10
N LYS A 162 25.35 -15.33 5.30
CA LYS A 162 24.91 -14.83 6.61
C LYS A 162 23.51 -15.35 7.02
N TYR A 163 22.62 -15.51 6.04
CA TYR A 163 21.22 -15.91 6.24
C TYR A 163 20.81 -17.01 5.27
N PRO A 164 21.22 -18.28 5.49
CA PRO A 164 20.97 -19.39 4.54
C PRO A 164 19.50 -19.59 4.19
N ARG A 165 18.58 -19.22 5.10
CA ARG A 165 17.11 -19.26 4.87
C ARG A 165 16.65 -18.44 3.67
N LEU A 166 17.44 -17.46 3.21
CA LEU A 166 17.11 -16.67 2.01
C LEU A 166 17.25 -17.47 0.71
N LEU A 167 18.01 -18.56 0.74
CA LEU A 167 18.24 -19.40 -0.44
C LEU A 167 16.94 -20.06 -0.92
N ARG A 168 16.10 -20.54 0.00
CA ARG A 168 14.85 -21.26 -0.33
C ARG A 168 13.90 -20.45 -1.24
N PRO A 169 13.56 -19.18 -0.96
CA PRO A 169 12.74 -18.38 -1.87
C PRO A 169 13.36 -18.21 -3.26
N TYR A 170 14.69 -18.11 -3.36
CA TYR A 170 15.37 -18.04 -4.64
C TYR A 170 15.29 -19.35 -5.41
N LEU A 171 15.51 -20.49 -4.78
CA LEU A 171 15.38 -21.81 -5.40
C LEU A 171 13.94 -22.05 -5.88
N ASN A 172 12.94 -21.68 -5.09
CA ASN A 172 11.54 -21.76 -5.49
C ASN A 172 11.23 -20.91 -6.72
N LYS A 173 11.82 -19.72 -6.84
CA LYS A 173 11.68 -18.88 -8.03
C LYS A 173 12.13 -19.61 -9.30
N PHE A 174 13.26 -20.30 -9.26
CA PHE A 174 13.77 -21.05 -10.41
C PHE A 174 12.92 -22.30 -10.70
N ARG A 175 12.59 -23.05 -9.65
CA ARG A 175 11.75 -24.26 -9.78
C ARG A 175 10.39 -23.96 -10.40
N ASP A 176 9.73 -22.88 -9.94
CA ASP A 176 8.36 -22.56 -10.34
C ASP A 176 8.31 -21.67 -11.59
N GLY A 177 9.44 -21.37 -12.21
CA GLY A 177 9.55 -20.50 -13.40
C GLY A 177 9.17 -19.06 -13.15
N ALA A 178 9.06 -18.63 -11.87
CA ALA A 178 8.61 -17.29 -11.50
C ALA A 178 9.72 -16.26 -11.73
N ARG A 179 9.41 -15.14 -12.37
CA ARG A 179 10.35 -14.02 -12.60
C ARG A 179 10.54 -13.14 -11.38
N GLY A 180 9.66 -13.18 -10.40
CA GLY A 180 9.71 -12.38 -9.17
C GLY A 180 9.59 -13.24 -7.93
N ILE A 181 10.30 -12.88 -6.86
CA ILE A 181 10.11 -13.46 -5.53
C ILE A 181 8.91 -12.78 -4.91
N GLY A 182 7.99 -13.55 -4.32
CA GLY A 182 6.78 -13.05 -3.68
C GLY A 182 5.79 -14.15 -3.38
N THR A 183 4.74 -13.81 -2.67
CA THR A 183 3.63 -14.72 -2.32
C THR A 183 2.44 -14.53 -3.28
N TRP A 184 2.70 -14.74 -4.55
CA TRP A 184 1.75 -14.54 -5.63
C TRP A 184 0.49 -15.40 -5.50
N GLU A 185 -0.66 -14.85 -5.94
CA GLU A 185 -1.85 -15.65 -6.13
C GLU A 185 -1.66 -16.62 -7.30
N ASN A 186 -1.85 -17.91 -7.05
CA ASN A 186 -1.64 -18.99 -8.01
C ASN A 186 -2.95 -19.61 -8.51
N SER A 187 -4.06 -19.36 -7.82
CA SER A 187 -5.37 -19.84 -8.24
C SER A 187 -5.85 -19.09 -9.46
N LYS A 188 -6.03 -19.78 -10.57
CA LYS A 188 -6.59 -19.20 -11.81
C LYS A 188 -8.07 -18.80 -11.66
N ALA A 189 -8.74 -19.27 -10.62
CA ALA A 189 -10.12 -18.90 -10.32
C ALA A 189 -10.23 -17.48 -9.78
N SER A 190 -9.17 -16.99 -9.09
CA SER A 190 -9.13 -15.63 -8.55
C SER A 190 -8.78 -14.60 -9.62
N LYS A 191 -9.41 -13.43 -9.53
CA LYS A 191 -9.05 -12.23 -10.30
C LYS A 191 -7.67 -11.66 -9.93
N ALA A 192 -7.12 -12.06 -8.79
CA ALA A 192 -5.76 -11.71 -8.38
C ALA A 192 -4.67 -12.62 -8.97
N PHE A 193 -5.02 -13.62 -9.80
CA PHE A 193 -4.05 -14.53 -10.40
C PHE A 193 -3.00 -13.81 -11.22
N VAL A 194 -1.72 -14.07 -10.96
CA VAL A 194 -0.60 -13.54 -11.74
C VAL A 194 0.19 -14.66 -12.38
N ALA A 195 0.13 -14.72 -13.72
CA ALA A 195 0.90 -15.71 -14.47
C ALA A 195 2.41 -15.58 -14.17
N PRO A 196 3.14 -16.71 -14.02
CA PRO A 196 4.58 -16.70 -13.69
C PRO A 196 5.42 -15.79 -14.58
N THR A 197 5.10 -15.71 -15.88
CA THR A 197 5.80 -14.86 -16.85
C THR A 197 5.63 -13.37 -16.64
N LYS A 198 4.57 -12.94 -15.92
CA LYS A 198 4.26 -11.54 -15.60
C LYS A 198 4.78 -11.12 -14.24
N ARG A 199 5.24 -12.05 -13.38
CA ARG A 199 5.72 -11.75 -12.04
C ARG A 199 6.98 -10.91 -12.10
N ARG A 200 6.95 -9.83 -11.33
CA ARG A 200 8.03 -8.83 -11.25
C ARG A 200 8.47 -8.66 -9.79
N ARG A 201 8.82 -7.43 -9.39
CA ARG A 201 9.03 -7.09 -7.98
C ARG A 201 7.69 -7.16 -7.25
N TYR A 202 7.63 -7.87 -6.13
CA TYR A 202 6.45 -7.91 -5.30
C TYR A 202 6.31 -6.61 -4.52
N VAL A 203 5.12 -6.01 -4.52
CA VAL A 203 4.84 -4.73 -3.87
C VAL A 203 4.02 -4.92 -2.61
N HIS A 204 4.22 -4.02 -1.63
CA HIS A 204 3.58 -4.10 -0.32
C HIS A 204 2.17 -3.52 -0.35
N GLY A 205 1.21 -4.24 0.23
CA GLY A 205 -0.19 -3.81 0.34
C GLY A 205 -0.41 -2.64 1.29
N ALA A 206 0.49 -2.47 2.26
CA ALA A 206 0.32 -1.47 3.33
C ALA A 206 0.57 -0.02 2.89
N ILE A 207 1.23 0.21 1.74
CA ILE A 207 1.58 1.55 1.27
C ILE A 207 1.69 1.61 -0.25
N TRP A 208 0.91 2.49 -0.86
CA TRP A 208 0.92 2.81 -2.28
C TRP A 208 0.28 4.17 -2.50
N PHE A 209 0.64 4.86 -3.58
CA PHE A 209 0.13 6.20 -3.83
C PHE A 209 0.16 6.56 -5.32
N GLY A 210 -0.43 7.71 -5.66
CA GLY A 210 -0.48 8.19 -7.03
C GLY A 210 -1.12 9.56 -7.16
N VAL A 211 -1.11 10.05 -8.39
CA VAL A 211 -1.95 11.17 -8.80
C VAL A 211 -3.41 10.77 -8.63
N ARG A 212 -4.27 11.66 -8.15
CA ARG A 212 -5.66 11.38 -7.75
C ARG A 212 -6.43 10.51 -8.76
N GLU A 213 -6.53 10.93 -10.02
CA GLU A 213 -7.35 10.21 -10.99
C GLU A 213 -6.82 8.79 -11.32
N PRO A 214 -5.52 8.57 -11.60
CA PRO A 214 -4.95 7.24 -11.71
C PRO A 214 -5.17 6.36 -10.47
N PHE A 215 -5.01 6.94 -9.28
CA PHE A 215 -5.22 6.23 -8.01
C PHE A 215 -6.67 5.76 -7.85
N LEU A 216 -7.65 6.64 -8.05
CA LEU A 216 -9.07 6.31 -7.95
C LEU A 216 -9.51 5.32 -9.02
N LYS A 217 -8.96 5.42 -10.23
CA LYS A 217 -9.21 4.46 -11.30
C LYS A 217 -8.67 3.07 -10.95
N MET A 218 -7.48 2.99 -10.37
CA MET A 218 -6.93 1.74 -9.86
C MET A 218 -7.84 1.14 -8.79
N CYS A 219 -8.26 1.94 -7.80
CA CYS A 219 -9.17 1.48 -6.74
C CYS A 219 -10.47 0.93 -7.32
N SER A 220 -11.06 1.60 -8.31
CA SER A 220 -12.30 1.13 -8.97
C SER A 220 -12.11 -0.19 -9.73
N GLU A 221 -10.95 -0.42 -10.35
CA GLU A 221 -10.65 -1.70 -11.02
C GLU A 221 -10.44 -2.82 -9.99
N LEU A 222 -9.72 -2.53 -8.90
CA LEU A 222 -9.44 -3.50 -7.84
C LEU A 222 -10.69 -3.85 -7.02
N ASP A 223 -11.56 -2.89 -6.75
CA ASP A 223 -12.85 -3.09 -6.12
C ASP A 223 -13.69 -4.11 -6.90
N LYS A 224 -13.84 -3.93 -8.22
CA LYS A 224 -14.54 -4.88 -9.10
C LYS A 224 -13.93 -6.27 -9.08
N ASN A 225 -12.60 -6.37 -9.01
CA ASN A 225 -11.92 -7.66 -8.96
C ASN A 225 -12.17 -8.37 -7.64
N VAL A 226 -12.12 -7.63 -6.53
CA VAL A 226 -12.43 -8.15 -5.19
C VAL A 226 -13.88 -8.61 -5.12
N ASP A 227 -14.84 -7.79 -5.56
CA ASP A 227 -16.26 -8.15 -5.56
C ASP A 227 -16.52 -9.42 -6.39
N ASN A 228 -15.92 -9.53 -7.58
CA ASN A 228 -16.06 -10.71 -8.43
C ASN A 228 -15.55 -12.00 -7.78
N ASP A 229 -14.46 -11.92 -7.02
CA ASP A 229 -13.93 -13.05 -6.26
C ASP A 229 -14.80 -13.36 -5.05
N TYR A 230 -15.20 -12.33 -4.30
CA TYR A 230 -15.99 -12.46 -3.08
C TYR A 230 -17.39 -13.07 -3.35
N GLU A 231 -18.06 -12.66 -4.42
CA GLU A 231 -19.33 -13.24 -4.88
C GLU A 231 -19.22 -14.74 -5.18
N LYS A 232 -18.04 -15.22 -5.54
CA LYS A 232 -17.75 -16.63 -5.79
C LYS A 232 -17.16 -17.37 -4.59
N ASN A 233 -17.16 -16.74 -3.40
CA ASN A 233 -16.52 -17.24 -2.19
C ASN A 233 -15.01 -17.50 -2.37
N ILE A 234 -14.35 -16.69 -3.21
CA ILE A 234 -12.91 -16.74 -3.42
C ILE A 234 -12.28 -15.59 -2.64
N ILE A 235 -11.35 -15.92 -1.74
CA ILE A 235 -10.51 -14.94 -1.07
C ILE A 235 -9.08 -15.17 -1.55
N ALA A 236 -8.49 -14.17 -2.19
CA ALA A 236 -7.13 -14.25 -2.66
C ALA A 236 -6.14 -14.45 -1.50
N LYS A 237 -5.03 -15.11 -1.75
CA LYS A 237 -4.06 -15.60 -0.74
C LYS A 237 -3.62 -14.53 0.28
N TRP A 238 -3.39 -13.32 -0.17
CA TRP A 238 -3.05 -12.15 0.65
C TRP A 238 -4.05 -11.02 0.40
N HIS A 239 -5.34 -11.39 0.35
CA HIS A 239 -6.47 -10.49 0.26
C HIS A 239 -6.24 -9.36 -0.77
N ASP A 240 -6.32 -8.12 -0.33
CA ASP A 240 -6.10 -6.89 -1.10
C ASP A 240 -4.69 -6.80 -1.71
N GLU A 241 -3.64 -7.24 -1.00
CA GLU A 241 -2.26 -7.20 -1.51
C GLU A 241 -2.09 -8.10 -2.75
N SER A 242 -2.79 -9.25 -2.81
CA SER A 242 -2.78 -10.09 -4.00
C SER A 242 -3.38 -9.37 -5.21
N HIS A 243 -4.48 -8.65 -5.03
CA HIS A 243 -5.11 -7.84 -6.07
C HIS A 243 -4.22 -6.67 -6.49
N LEU A 244 -3.55 -5.99 -5.54
CA LEU A 244 -2.60 -4.92 -5.83
C LEU A 244 -1.43 -5.42 -6.69
N ASN A 245 -0.88 -6.58 -6.34
CA ASN A 245 0.21 -7.20 -7.07
C ASN A 245 -0.23 -7.68 -8.47
N TRP A 246 -1.49 -8.13 -8.62
CA TRP A 246 -2.07 -8.38 -9.93
C TRP A 246 -2.14 -7.11 -10.78
N PHE A 247 -2.59 -6.00 -10.22
CA PHE A 247 -2.65 -4.73 -10.93
C PHE A 247 -1.26 -4.28 -11.37
N TYR A 248 -0.30 -4.26 -10.46
CA TYR A 248 1.07 -3.88 -10.76
C TYR A 248 1.70 -4.78 -11.85
N ALA A 249 1.50 -6.08 -11.79
CA ALA A 249 2.04 -7.03 -12.75
C ALA A 249 1.47 -6.85 -14.17
N ASN A 250 0.22 -6.41 -14.31
CA ASN A 250 -0.48 -6.27 -15.58
C ASN A 250 -0.48 -4.82 -16.12
N LYS A 251 -0.50 -3.81 -15.26
CA LYS A 251 -0.64 -2.39 -15.66
C LYS A 251 0.64 -1.58 -15.45
N SER A 252 1.55 -2.03 -14.60
CA SER A 252 2.79 -1.36 -14.20
C SER A 252 2.56 -0.09 -13.36
N GLY A 253 3.63 0.41 -12.79
CA GLY A 253 3.72 1.62 -11.99
C GLY A 253 5.16 1.82 -11.55
N THR A 254 5.49 2.98 -11.01
CA THR A 254 6.80 3.24 -10.40
C THR A 254 6.94 2.42 -9.11
N VAL A 255 8.08 1.79 -8.88
CA VAL A 255 8.34 1.07 -7.62
C VAL A 255 9.45 1.75 -6.85
N LEU A 256 9.10 2.24 -5.68
CA LEU A 256 10.02 2.82 -4.71
C LEU A 256 10.73 1.73 -3.91
N SER A 257 11.82 2.13 -3.25
CA SER A 257 12.57 1.23 -2.38
C SER A 257 11.77 0.83 -1.14
N ASN A 258 12.17 -0.25 -0.48
CA ASN A 258 11.64 -0.67 0.82
C ASN A 258 12.04 0.23 1.99
N ARG A 259 12.67 1.38 1.75
CA ARG A 259 12.88 2.44 2.74
C ARG A 259 11.56 2.93 3.34
N TYR A 260 10.47 2.90 2.54
CA TYR A 260 9.14 3.32 2.97
C TYR A 260 8.26 2.16 3.45
N SER A 261 8.85 0.99 3.70
CA SER A 261 8.12 -0.17 4.19
C SER A 261 9.08 -1.13 4.87
N GLY A 262 9.37 -0.87 6.14
CA GLY A 262 10.14 -1.76 7.00
C GLY A 262 9.26 -2.74 7.76
N TYR A 263 9.83 -3.87 8.14
CA TYR A 263 9.22 -4.80 9.08
C TYR A 263 10.32 -5.36 9.96
N LYS A 264 10.29 -5.05 11.26
CA LYS A 264 11.36 -5.37 12.21
C LYS A 264 11.85 -6.84 12.15
N PRO A 265 10.97 -7.85 12.02
CA PRO A 265 11.39 -9.24 11.81
C PRO A 265 12.19 -9.47 10.52
N TYR A 266 12.10 -8.58 9.54
CA TYR A 266 12.86 -8.64 8.28
C TYR A 266 14.05 -7.67 8.21
N LYS A 267 14.47 -7.12 9.36
CA LYS A 267 15.61 -6.18 9.45
C LYS A 267 16.85 -6.66 8.71
N TYR A 268 17.10 -7.96 8.69
CA TYR A 268 18.22 -8.56 7.96
C TYR A 268 18.09 -8.48 6.42
N LEU A 269 16.94 -8.07 5.89
CA LEU A 269 16.69 -7.85 4.45
C LEU A 269 16.72 -6.38 4.07
N GLU A 270 16.84 -5.46 5.04
CA GLU A 270 16.81 -4.04 4.78
C GLU A 270 18.03 -3.64 3.94
N THR A 271 17.77 -3.02 2.79
CA THR A 271 18.79 -2.44 1.91
C THR A 271 19.05 -0.97 2.27
N PHE A 272 18.12 -0.34 2.98
CA PHE A 272 18.17 1.01 3.52
C PHE A 272 17.56 1.01 4.92
N LYS A 273 17.91 2.00 5.76
CA LYS A 273 17.18 2.23 7.01
C LYS A 273 15.77 2.69 6.66
N PRO A 274 14.72 1.91 6.99
CA PRO A 274 13.36 2.33 6.72
C PRO A 274 12.97 3.56 7.55
N VAL A 275 12.09 4.38 6.98
CA VAL A 275 11.47 5.52 7.65
C VAL A 275 10.03 5.23 8.07
N ILE A 276 9.42 4.19 7.50
CA ILE A 276 8.08 3.70 7.82
C ILE A 276 8.18 2.20 8.13
N TYR A 277 7.64 1.79 9.26
CA TYR A 277 7.64 0.38 9.71
C TYR A 277 6.22 -0.09 9.98
N THR A 278 5.95 -1.36 9.68
CA THR A 278 4.77 -2.05 10.21
C THR A 278 5.00 -2.36 11.68
N VAL A 279 4.04 -2.01 12.54
CA VAL A 279 4.09 -2.30 13.97
C VAL A 279 3.93 -3.81 14.20
N GLU A 280 4.78 -4.38 15.05
CA GLU A 280 4.57 -5.74 15.55
C GLU A 280 3.33 -5.78 16.44
N LYS A 281 2.44 -6.70 16.17
CA LYS A 281 1.19 -6.87 16.90
C LYS A 281 0.90 -8.32 17.18
N ASN A 282 0.26 -8.57 18.31
CA ASN A 282 -0.28 -9.88 18.60
C ASN A 282 -1.57 -10.11 17.81
N SER A 283 -1.42 -10.72 16.62
CA SER A 283 -2.54 -10.93 15.70
C SER A 283 -3.64 -11.82 16.27
N VAL A 284 -3.33 -12.70 17.21
CA VAL A 284 -4.30 -13.58 17.87
C VAL A 284 -5.21 -12.75 18.77
N GLU A 285 -4.64 -11.86 19.59
CA GLU A 285 -5.38 -10.98 20.49
C GLU A 285 -6.28 -9.99 19.75
N LEU A 286 -5.84 -9.50 18.59
CA LEU A 286 -6.61 -8.57 17.76
C LEU A 286 -7.76 -9.27 17.02
N ARG A 287 -7.63 -10.55 16.69
CA ARG A 287 -8.64 -11.33 15.96
C ARG A 287 -9.68 -11.96 16.89
N SER A 288 -9.31 -12.27 18.13
CA SER A 288 -10.17 -12.98 19.09
C SER A 288 -11.39 -12.17 19.60
N THR A 289 -11.47 -10.88 19.29
CA THR A 289 -12.53 -9.98 19.77
C THR A 289 -13.59 -9.62 18.74
N ASN A 290 -13.59 -10.27 17.57
CA ASN A 290 -14.64 -10.08 16.55
C ASN A 290 -15.90 -10.92 16.81
N ASN A 291 -16.03 -11.58 17.96
CA ASN A 291 -17.19 -12.36 18.38
C ASN A 291 -17.84 -11.72 19.64
N VAL A 292 -18.22 -10.44 19.55
CA VAL A 292 -19.19 -9.85 20.51
C VAL A 292 -20.11 -8.93 19.71
#